data_99ea71c82d47e527bcdd912994cfd5eb
#
_entry.id   99ea71c82d47e527bcdd912994cfd5eb
#
_cell.length_a   1.000
_cell.length_b   1.000
_cell.length_c   1.000
_cell.angle_alpha   90.00
_cell.angle_beta   90.00
_cell.angle_gamma   90.00
#
_symmetry.space_group_name_H-M   'P 1'
#
loop_
_entity.id
_entity.type
_entity.pdbx_description
1 polymer ?
#
loop_
_entity_poly.entity_id
_entity_poly.type
_entity_poly.pdbx_seq_one_letter_code
_entity_poly.pdbx_strand_id
1 'polypeptide(L)'
;MWCCNARRGVKLLSHNPNKNPINQSRIRNLEMDDKWIIHFLKKVQVGHFVTMDKNQPFINPSSFWYSSKRHEIYFHSNAYGRMRYNAEKQSNASFECFRSGKLLPSNLALEMSFQYECVIAFGTIMVIQKIDEKKEI
;
A
#
# COMPACT_ATOMS: atom_id res chain seq x y z
N MET A 1 -10.40 -10.98 -8.64
CA MET A 1 -10.33 -9.73 -7.86
C MET A 1 -9.64 -10.03 -6.55
N TRP A 2 -8.82 -9.10 -6.06
CA TRP A 2 -7.98 -9.27 -4.89
C TRP A 2 -8.28 -8.18 -3.87
N CYS A 3 -8.20 -8.49 -2.60
CA CYS A 3 -8.43 -7.51 -1.53
C CYS A 3 -7.21 -7.46 -0.61
N CYS A 4 -6.77 -6.28 -0.28
CA CYS A 4 -5.79 -6.03 0.76
C CYS A 4 -6.49 -5.27 1.90
N ASN A 5 -6.51 -5.86 3.09
CA ASN A 5 -7.10 -5.22 4.27
C ASN A 5 -6.03 -4.49 5.06
N ALA A 6 -6.12 -3.16 5.11
CA ALA A 6 -5.20 -2.32 5.84
C ALA A 6 -5.59 -2.24 7.32
N ARG A 7 -4.74 -2.70 8.22
CA ARG A 7 -4.94 -2.51 9.66
C ARG A 7 -4.53 -1.09 10.05
N ARG A 8 -5.35 -0.39 10.83
CA ARG A 8 -5.05 0.93 11.38
C ARG A 8 -3.75 0.92 12.17
N GLY A 9 -2.89 1.88 11.90
CA GLY A 9 -1.60 2.04 12.56
C GLY A 9 -1.73 2.27 14.07
N VAL A 10 -0.78 1.74 14.81
CA VAL A 10 -0.64 1.88 16.27
C VAL A 10 0.23 3.08 16.59
N LYS A 11 -0.13 3.77 17.66
CA LYS A 11 0.52 4.96 18.22
C LYS A 11 1.99 4.70 18.58
N LEU A 12 2.80 5.64 18.22
CA LEU A 12 4.23 5.90 18.45
C LEU A 12 5.01 5.25 19.56
N LEU A 13 6.20 4.80 19.22
CA LEU A 13 7.39 4.87 20.06
C LEU A 13 8.67 4.95 19.18
N SER A 14 9.75 5.52 19.68
CA SER A 14 11.05 5.65 19.01
C SER A 14 11.50 4.35 18.34
N HIS A 15 12.13 4.46 17.16
CA HIS A 15 12.65 3.30 16.44
C HIS A 15 13.61 2.50 17.35
N ASN A 16 13.21 1.28 17.66
CA ASN A 16 14.06 0.31 18.34
C ASN A 16 14.25 -0.86 17.36
N PRO A 17 15.47 -1.11 16.88
CA PRO A 17 15.74 -2.17 15.90
C PRO A 17 15.42 -3.58 16.41
N ASN A 18 15.30 -3.76 17.74
CA ASN A 18 14.94 -5.03 18.37
C ASN A 18 13.41 -5.21 18.56
N LYS A 19 12.61 -4.23 18.15
CA LYS A 19 11.14 -4.31 18.17
C LYS A 19 10.60 -4.41 16.74
N ASN A 20 9.36 -4.90 16.63
CA ASN A 20 8.67 -4.94 15.36
C ASN A 20 8.70 -3.56 14.67
N PRO A 21 8.84 -3.50 13.34
CA PRO A 21 8.89 -2.26 12.60
C PRO A 21 7.64 -1.41 12.89
N ILE A 22 7.87 -0.11 13.03
CA ILE A 22 6.83 0.86 13.33
C ILE A 22 6.35 1.44 12.00
N ASN A 23 5.04 1.37 11.76
CA ASN A 23 4.40 1.92 10.58
C ASN A 23 4.14 3.43 10.74
N GLN A 24 5.17 4.17 11.17
CA GLN A 24 5.07 5.61 11.35
C GLN A 24 6.04 6.36 10.46
N SER A 25 5.58 7.49 9.95
CA SER A 25 6.45 8.42 9.28
C SER A 25 7.52 8.94 10.24
N ARG A 26 8.77 9.00 9.76
CA ARG A 26 9.87 9.63 10.49
C ARG A 26 9.63 11.12 10.71
N ILE A 27 8.94 11.77 9.78
CA ILE A 27 8.64 13.20 9.80
C ILE A 27 7.16 13.37 10.11
N ARG A 28 6.82 13.53 11.39
CA ARG A 28 5.44 13.59 11.88
C ARG A 28 4.60 14.72 11.33
N ASN A 29 5.20 15.87 11.10
CA ASN A 29 4.50 17.02 10.53
C ASN A 29 4.09 16.84 9.07
N LEU A 30 4.52 15.74 8.44
CA LEU A 30 4.10 15.33 7.10
C LEU A 30 3.06 14.19 7.14
N GLU A 31 2.67 13.71 8.32
CA GLU A 31 1.61 12.72 8.43
C GLU A 31 0.26 13.34 8.10
N MET A 32 -0.50 12.64 7.28
CA MET A 32 -1.83 13.05 6.85
C MET A 32 -2.90 12.29 7.63
N ASP A 33 -4.06 12.92 7.78
CA ASP A 33 -5.20 12.30 8.46
C ASP A 33 -5.91 11.25 7.59
N ASP A 34 -6.80 10.48 8.21
CA ASP A 34 -7.58 9.43 7.53
C ASP A 34 -8.42 9.99 6.37
N LYS A 35 -8.92 11.22 6.48
CA LYS A 35 -9.74 11.85 5.42
C LYS A 35 -8.90 12.10 4.18
N TRP A 36 -7.69 12.60 4.38
CA TRP A 36 -6.76 12.84 3.29
C TRP A 36 -6.36 11.51 2.64
N ILE A 37 -6.02 10.48 3.44
CA ILE A 37 -5.65 9.15 2.95
C ILE A 37 -6.76 8.56 2.07
N ILE A 38 -8.00 8.59 2.55
CA ILE A 38 -9.17 8.11 1.80
C ILE A 38 -9.34 8.87 0.47
N HIS A 39 -9.17 10.19 0.51
CA HIS A 39 -9.29 11.03 -0.68
C HIS A 39 -8.17 10.72 -1.69
N PHE A 40 -6.94 10.56 -1.21
CA PHE A 40 -5.79 10.24 -2.03
C PHE A 40 -5.94 8.87 -2.71
N LEU A 41 -6.32 7.82 -1.95
CA LEU A 41 -6.55 6.48 -2.47
C LEU A 41 -7.64 6.42 -3.55
N LYS A 42 -8.62 7.33 -3.52
CA LYS A 42 -9.65 7.43 -4.55
C LYS A 42 -9.19 8.14 -5.82
N LYS A 43 -8.12 8.92 -5.75
CA LYS A 43 -7.58 9.69 -6.90
C LYS A 43 -6.47 8.96 -7.65
N VAL A 44 -5.68 8.19 -6.94
CA VAL A 44 -4.55 7.47 -7.55
C VAL A 44 -5.07 6.22 -8.24
N GLN A 45 -4.60 5.99 -9.47
CA GLN A 45 -5.09 4.90 -10.31
C GLN A 45 -4.21 3.65 -10.27
N VAL A 46 -2.94 3.80 -9.93
CA VAL A 46 -1.95 2.73 -9.93
C VAL A 46 -1.29 2.65 -8.56
N GLY A 47 -1.16 1.46 -8.05
CA GLY A 47 -0.41 1.18 -6.83
C GLY A 47 0.47 -0.06 -7.00
N HIS A 48 1.40 -0.22 -6.11
CA HIS A 48 2.38 -1.30 -6.09
C HIS A 48 2.01 -2.27 -4.97
N PHE A 49 1.68 -3.49 -5.36
CA PHE A 49 1.38 -4.57 -4.41
C PHE A 49 2.64 -5.38 -4.18
N VAL A 50 3.01 -5.53 -2.92
CA VAL A 50 4.18 -6.30 -2.50
C VAL A 50 3.69 -7.58 -1.83
N THR A 51 4.10 -8.70 -2.38
CA THR A 51 3.86 -10.04 -1.83
C THR A 51 5.20 -10.74 -1.64
N MET A 52 5.20 -11.87 -0.95
CA MET A 52 6.42 -12.60 -0.65
C MET A 52 6.23 -14.09 -0.92
N ASP A 53 7.27 -14.72 -1.43
CA ASP A 53 7.42 -16.17 -1.45
C ASP A 53 8.74 -16.51 -0.75
N LYS A 54 8.65 -17.24 0.38
CA LYS A 54 9.79 -17.48 1.26
C LYS A 54 10.42 -16.13 1.67
N ASN A 55 11.66 -15.87 1.27
CA ASN A 55 12.39 -14.64 1.55
C ASN A 55 12.53 -13.71 0.33
N GLN A 56 11.82 -14.01 -0.77
CA GLN A 56 11.89 -13.19 -1.98
C GLN A 56 10.66 -12.29 -2.08
N PRO A 57 10.78 -10.98 -1.88
CA PRO A 57 9.70 -10.04 -2.15
C PRO A 57 9.45 -9.92 -3.67
N PHE A 58 8.19 -9.70 -4.01
CA PHE A 58 7.73 -9.48 -5.38
C PHE A 58 6.84 -8.26 -5.42
N ILE A 59 7.16 -7.31 -6.28
CA ILE A 59 6.41 -6.07 -6.48
C ILE A 59 5.64 -6.17 -7.79
N ASN A 60 4.37 -5.81 -7.76
CA ASN A 60 3.51 -5.79 -8.93
C ASN A 60 2.72 -4.48 -9.00
N PRO A 61 2.99 -3.60 -9.97
CA PRO A 61 2.14 -2.45 -10.23
C PRO A 61 0.80 -2.89 -10.83
N SER A 62 -0.29 -2.34 -10.34
CA SER A 62 -1.62 -2.63 -10.86
C SER A 62 -2.56 -1.44 -10.64
N SER A 63 -3.56 -1.31 -11.50
CA SER A 63 -4.71 -0.47 -11.21
C SER A 63 -5.48 -1.06 -10.05
N PHE A 64 -6.04 -0.20 -9.21
CA PHE A 64 -6.77 -0.61 -8.02
C PHE A 64 -8.01 0.25 -7.80
N TRP A 65 -8.89 -0.26 -6.97
CA TRP A 65 -10.03 0.48 -6.44
C TRP A 65 -10.06 0.38 -4.91
N TYR A 66 -10.33 1.50 -4.26
CA TYR A 66 -10.41 1.58 -2.80
C TYR A 66 -11.85 1.71 -2.32
N SER A 67 -12.28 0.78 -1.48
CA SER A 67 -13.57 0.84 -0.78
C SER A 67 -13.44 1.55 0.56
N SER A 68 -13.94 2.77 0.66
CA SER A 68 -13.96 3.50 1.94
C SER A 68 -14.94 2.89 2.97
N LYS A 69 -15.96 2.17 2.50
CA LYS A 69 -16.92 1.48 3.37
C LYS A 69 -16.31 0.27 4.07
N ARG A 70 -15.48 -0.50 3.36
CA ARG A 70 -14.84 -1.72 3.87
C ARG A 70 -13.41 -1.48 4.34
N HIS A 71 -12.80 -0.33 3.99
CA HIS A 71 -11.37 -0.04 4.17
C HIS A 71 -10.47 -1.08 3.49
N GLU A 72 -10.81 -1.42 2.25
CA GLU A 72 -10.17 -2.47 1.47
C GLU A 72 -9.73 -1.95 0.12
N ILE A 73 -8.61 -2.48 -0.38
CA ILE A 73 -8.09 -2.20 -1.71
C ILE A 73 -8.31 -3.43 -2.57
N TYR A 74 -8.94 -3.21 -3.73
CA TYR A 74 -9.25 -4.25 -4.70
C TYR A 74 -8.46 -4.05 -5.98
N PHE A 75 -7.99 -5.12 -6.55
CA PHE A 75 -7.38 -5.12 -7.86
C PHE A 75 -7.63 -6.46 -8.57
N HIS A 76 -7.45 -6.49 -9.88
CA HIS A 76 -7.55 -7.74 -10.62
C HIS A 76 -6.17 -8.16 -11.13
N SER A 77 -5.94 -9.44 -11.21
CA SER A 77 -4.72 -10.06 -11.70
C SER A 77 -5.06 -11.32 -12.48
N ASN A 78 -4.09 -11.83 -13.22
CA ASN A 78 -4.26 -13.11 -13.91
C ASN A 78 -4.52 -14.26 -12.93
N ALA A 79 -5.24 -15.28 -13.41
CA ALA A 79 -5.49 -16.50 -12.64
C ALA A 79 -4.20 -17.29 -12.35
N TYR A 80 -3.14 -17.01 -13.09
CA TYR A 80 -1.83 -17.66 -12.98
C TYR A 80 -0.74 -16.60 -12.83
N GLY A 81 0.39 -16.99 -12.26
CA GLY A 81 1.57 -16.13 -12.12
C GLY A 81 1.99 -15.91 -10.67
N ARG A 82 3.11 -15.20 -10.51
CA ARG A 82 3.81 -15.03 -9.23
C ARG A 82 2.92 -14.38 -8.17
N MET A 83 2.19 -13.32 -8.52
CA MET A 83 1.30 -12.64 -7.60
C MET A 83 0.23 -13.59 -7.05
N ARG A 84 -0.41 -14.36 -7.92
CA ARG A 84 -1.43 -15.34 -7.54
C ARG A 84 -0.84 -16.41 -6.62
N TYR A 85 0.27 -16.99 -7.01
CA TYR A 85 0.97 -18.00 -6.21
C TYR A 85 1.33 -17.49 -4.81
N ASN A 86 1.93 -16.29 -4.73
CA ASN A 86 2.33 -15.71 -3.45
C ASN A 86 1.13 -15.48 -2.54
N ALA A 87 0.04 -14.92 -3.07
CA ALA A 87 -1.15 -14.64 -2.29
C ALA A 87 -1.86 -15.90 -1.75
N GLU A 88 -1.77 -17.02 -2.47
CA GLU A 88 -2.28 -18.31 -2.01
C GLU A 88 -1.40 -18.96 -0.94
N LYS A 89 -0.09 -18.69 -0.98
CA LYS A 89 0.88 -19.26 -0.02
C LYS A 89 1.05 -18.43 1.23
N GLN A 90 1.01 -17.11 1.10
CA GLN A 90 1.25 -16.18 2.21
C GLN A 90 0.36 -14.96 2.07
N SER A 91 -0.45 -14.72 3.09
CA SER A 91 -1.43 -13.65 3.06
C SER A 91 -0.83 -12.26 3.36
N ASN A 92 0.31 -12.16 4.05
CA ASN A 92 0.91 -10.87 4.38
C ASN A 92 1.34 -10.13 3.10
N ALA A 93 0.92 -8.89 3.00
CA ALA A 93 1.20 -8.04 1.86
C ALA A 93 1.39 -6.59 2.28
N SER A 94 2.08 -5.84 1.46
CA SER A 94 2.13 -4.38 1.54
C SER A 94 1.61 -3.78 0.26
N PHE A 95 1.10 -2.59 0.37
CA PHE A 95 0.63 -1.79 -0.75
C PHE A 95 1.24 -0.40 -0.64
N GLU A 96 1.63 0.16 -1.77
CA GLU A 96 2.10 1.54 -1.86
C GLU A 96 1.46 2.20 -3.08
N CYS A 97 1.08 3.46 -2.95
CA CYS A 97 0.79 4.32 -4.08
C CYS A 97 1.39 5.71 -3.86
N PHE A 98 1.84 6.30 -4.95
CA PHE A 98 2.67 7.49 -4.94
C PHE A 98 2.27 8.46 -6.04
N ARG A 99 2.40 9.75 -5.75
CA ARG A 99 2.28 10.82 -6.73
C ARG A 99 3.40 11.83 -6.52
N SER A 100 4.18 12.09 -7.55
CA SER A 100 5.18 13.16 -7.57
C SER A 100 4.54 14.50 -7.93
N GLY A 101 5.05 15.56 -7.32
CA GLY A 101 4.74 16.95 -7.66
C GLY A 101 5.92 17.66 -8.29
N LYS A 102 6.15 18.89 -7.89
CA LYS A 102 7.21 19.74 -8.44
C LYS A 102 8.58 19.34 -7.91
N LEU A 103 9.60 19.42 -8.77
CA LEU A 103 10.98 19.35 -8.36
C LEU A 103 11.30 20.58 -7.51
N LEU A 104 12.01 20.36 -6.40
CA LEU A 104 12.54 21.38 -5.50
C LEU A 104 14.06 21.43 -5.69
N PRO A 105 14.55 22.25 -6.64
CA PRO A 105 15.99 22.30 -6.93
C PRO A 105 16.74 22.99 -5.78
N SER A 106 17.95 22.52 -5.53
CA SER A 106 18.92 23.16 -4.62
C SER A 106 20.31 23.07 -5.22
N ASN A 107 21.18 24.03 -4.86
CA ASN A 107 22.59 23.99 -5.19
C ASN A 107 23.34 22.92 -4.37
N LEU A 108 22.78 22.44 -3.32
CA LEU A 108 23.30 21.35 -2.50
C LEU A 108 22.55 20.05 -2.83
N ALA A 109 23.26 19.03 -3.27
CA ALA A 109 22.67 17.76 -3.65
C ALA A 109 21.82 17.11 -2.51
N LEU A 110 22.22 17.33 -1.26
CA LEU A 110 21.52 16.83 -0.09
C LEU A 110 20.14 17.49 0.13
N GLU A 111 19.95 18.69 -0.37
CA GLU A 111 18.70 19.46 -0.24
C GLU A 111 17.79 19.35 -1.47
N MET A 112 18.32 18.80 -2.57
CA MET A 112 17.51 18.55 -3.75
C MET A 112 16.41 17.55 -3.43
N SER A 113 15.17 17.90 -3.73
CA SER A 113 14.00 17.08 -3.42
C SER A 113 12.88 17.32 -4.44
N PHE A 114 11.74 16.71 -4.23
CA PHE A 114 10.51 16.97 -4.95
C PHE A 114 9.30 16.86 -4.02
N GLN A 115 8.23 17.53 -4.38
CA GLN A 115 6.96 17.35 -3.71
C GLN A 115 6.45 15.95 -3.99
N TYR A 116 5.88 15.30 -3.00
CA TYR A 116 5.28 13.99 -3.17
C TYR A 116 4.11 13.76 -2.21
N GLU A 117 3.27 12.87 -2.61
CA GLU A 117 2.21 12.28 -1.80
C GLU A 117 2.35 10.76 -1.89
N CYS A 118 2.30 10.08 -0.76
CA CYS A 118 2.49 8.64 -0.70
C CYS A 118 1.62 8.03 0.40
N VAL A 119 1.02 6.90 0.10
CA VAL A 119 0.33 6.05 1.08
C VAL A 119 0.95 4.67 1.05
N ILE A 120 1.36 4.19 2.21
CA ILE A 120 1.84 2.82 2.42
C ILE A 120 0.87 2.12 3.37
N ALA A 121 0.36 0.98 2.95
CA ALA A 121 -0.53 0.15 3.76
C ALA A 121 0.08 -1.25 3.96
N PHE A 122 -0.08 -1.76 5.17
CA PHE A 122 0.31 -3.12 5.54
C PHE A 122 -0.93 -3.93 5.89
N GLY A 123 -1.03 -5.14 5.40
CA GLY A 123 -2.21 -5.94 5.64
C GLY A 123 -2.10 -7.35 5.07
N THR A 124 -3.25 -7.91 4.75
CA THR A 124 -3.35 -9.24 4.18
C THR A 124 -4.00 -9.18 2.81
N ILE A 125 -3.52 -10.00 1.91
CA ILE A 125 -4.08 -10.19 0.57
C ILE A 125 -4.90 -11.47 0.56
N MET A 126 -6.06 -11.43 -0.08
CA MET A 126 -6.94 -12.59 -0.26
C MET A 126 -7.41 -12.70 -1.70
N VAL A 127 -7.61 -13.92 -2.14
CA VAL A 127 -8.19 -14.22 -3.45
C VAL A 127 -9.69 -14.34 -3.33
N ILE A 128 -10.43 -13.49 -4.00
CA ILE A 128 -11.90 -13.58 -4.06
C ILE A 128 -12.26 -14.56 -5.18
N GLN A 129 -12.78 -15.71 -4.82
CA GLN A 129 -13.13 -16.78 -5.77
C GLN A 129 -14.61 -16.75 -6.16
N LYS A 130 -15.50 -16.44 -5.22
CA LYS A 130 -16.95 -16.50 -5.44
C LYS A 130 -17.43 -15.33 -6.30
N ILE A 131 -18.28 -15.65 -7.27
CA ILE A 131 -18.85 -14.67 -8.21
C ILE A 131 -19.74 -13.66 -7.48
N ASP A 132 -20.50 -14.11 -6.49
CA ASP A 132 -21.42 -13.24 -5.74
C ASP A 132 -20.65 -12.21 -4.90
N GLU A 133 -19.56 -12.58 -4.26
CA GLU A 133 -18.67 -11.64 -3.56
C GLU A 133 -18.04 -10.59 -4.50
N LYS A 134 -17.86 -10.94 -5.78
CA LYS A 134 -17.33 -10.01 -6.79
C LYS A 134 -18.36 -8.98 -7.27
N LYS A 135 -19.65 -9.27 -7.13
CA LYS A 135 -20.75 -8.37 -7.53
C LYS A 135 -21.09 -7.33 -6.46
N GLU A 136 -20.70 -7.58 -5.21
CA GLU A 136 -20.94 -6.67 -4.08
C GLU A 136 -19.85 -5.61 -3.90
N ILE A 137 -18.83 -5.63 -4.73
CA ILE A 137 -17.70 -4.70 -4.78
C ILE A 137 -17.94 -3.67 -5.87
#